data_cbaffe0b4d6bd7782f34c8f24bc80e66
#
_entry.id   cbaffe0b4d6bd7782f34c8f24bc80e66
#
_cell.length_a   1.000
_cell.length_b   1.000
_cell.length_c   1.000
_cell.angle_alpha   90.00
_cell.angle_beta   90.00
_cell.angle_gamma   90.00
#
_symmetry.space_group_name_H-M   'P 1'
#
loop_
_entity.id
_entity.type
_entity.pdbx_description
1 polymer ?
#
loop_
_entity_poly.entity_id
_entity_poly.type
_entity_poly.pdbx_seq_one_letter_code
_entity_poly.pdbx_strand_id
1 'polypeptide(L)'
;CGKCTPCRIGLSALSNLLEDVLENKATEYTLDLLERTAKTTYLSSDCAIGYEAGEMVLTALSGFRDDFEQHVKTHSCGYDVQGEVPCVRGCPAHVDIPAYISLVEEGRYTDAIKVIRKDNPLPLVCGLVCEHPCEMHCRRAMVDNPLNILALKRFAAEHMEETYAPECSPATGKKVAVIGGGPAGLSCAYYLATMGHSVKIFEARKHLGGMLRYGIPNYRLPRERLQSEIDWLLSAGIEVELEHPVLGEELQELRKTYDSVFVGIGAHTDKKLGLEGEDLNGVESAVKLLRAVGDYDIPDLSGQEIVVIGGGNVAMDVARTSVRLGAKKVSIVYRRRVTDMTAQDAEIAGAQAEGCEILELTSPLSIVSDGAGNV
;
A
#
# COMPACT_ATOMS: atom_id res chain seq x y z
N CYS A 1 36.53 -18.85 26.42
CA CYS A 1 37.93 -18.85 26.80
C CYS A 1 38.59 -20.23 26.67
N GLY A 2 37.82 -21.31 26.55
CA GLY A 2 38.29 -22.67 26.33
C GLY A 2 38.95 -23.37 27.51
N LYS A 3 38.83 -22.84 28.73
CA LYS A 3 39.47 -23.41 29.93
C LYS A 3 38.71 -24.60 30.51
N CYS A 4 37.46 -24.43 30.90
CA CYS A 4 36.73 -25.52 31.51
C CYS A 4 36.15 -26.50 30.48
N THR A 5 36.21 -27.79 30.82
CA THR A 5 35.77 -28.88 29.93
C THR A 5 34.29 -28.80 29.60
N PRO A 6 33.37 -28.55 30.58
CA PRO A 6 31.95 -28.47 30.27
C PRO A 6 31.62 -27.39 29.23
N CYS A 7 32.20 -26.21 29.35
CA CYS A 7 32.02 -25.16 28.37
C CYS A 7 32.65 -25.50 27.00
N ARG A 8 33.93 -25.92 26.98
CA ARG A 8 34.64 -26.19 25.72
C ARG A 8 34.05 -27.32 24.90
N ILE A 9 33.72 -28.43 25.55
CA ILE A 9 33.17 -29.63 24.89
C ILE A 9 31.64 -29.49 24.77
N GLY A 10 30.97 -28.98 25.81
CA GLY A 10 29.53 -28.85 25.82
C GLY A 10 29.00 -27.90 24.76
N LEU A 11 29.60 -26.73 24.59
CA LEU A 11 29.15 -25.77 23.55
C LEU A 11 29.39 -26.32 22.13
N SER A 12 30.52 -27.03 21.91
CA SER A 12 30.73 -27.67 20.61
C SER A 12 29.71 -28.77 20.33
N ALA A 13 29.37 -29.56 21.36
CA ALA A 13 28.32 -30.59 21.22
C ALA A 13 26.94 -29.96 20.99
N LEU A 14 26.60 -28.89 21.69
CA LEU A 14 25.35 -28.15 21.48
C LEU A 14 25.25 -27.57 20.07
N SER A 15 26.34 -26.99 19.53
CA SER A 15 26.39 -26.49 18.16
C SER A 15 26.09 -27.60 17.15
N ASN A 16 26.79 -28.73 17.27
CA ASN A 16 26.60 -29.86 16.35
C ASN A 16 25.18 -30.45 16.42
N LEU A 17 24.60 -30.57 17.64
CA LEU A 17 23.24 -31.06 17.80
C LEU A 17 22.19 -30.09 17.22
N LEU A 18 22.41 -28.79 17.32
CA LEU A 18 21.55 -27.79 16.67
C LEU A 18 21.71 -27.80 15.16
N GLU A 19 22.94 -27.98 14.66
CA GLU A 19 23.19 -28.19 13.20
C GLU A 19 22.49 -29.44 12.70
N ASP A 20 22.49 -30.55 13.42
CA ASP A 20 21.73 -31.75 13.06
C ASP A 20 20.22 -31.47 12.97
N VAL A 21 19.68 -30.63 13.84
CA VAL A 21 18.26 -30.20 13.74
C VAL A 21 18.06 -29.39 12.45
N LEU A 22 18.87 -28.40 12.17
CA LEU A 22 18.75 -27.53 10.99
C LEU A 22 18.93 -28.29 9.67
N GLU A 23 19.81 -29.31 9.66
CA GLU A 23 20.09 -30.12 8.47
C GLU A 23 19.13 -31.34 8.32
N ASN A 24 18.07 -31.42 9.12
CA ASN A 24 17.10 -32.52 9.12
C ASN A 24 17.71 -33.91 9.41
N LYS A 25 18.79 -33.95 10.17
CA LYS A 25 19.47 -35.18 10.61
C LYS A 25 19.07 -35.62 12.04
N ALA A 26 18.41 -34.72 12.76
CA ALA A 26 18.02 -34.93 14.15
C ALA A 26 16.90 -35.98 14.29
N THR A 27 16.92 -36.66 15.43
CA THR A 27 15.87 -37.57 15.89
C THR A 27 15.32 -37.10 17.23
N GLU A 28 14.27 -37.74 17.76
CA GLU A 28 13.75 -37.45 19.10
C GLU A 28 14.85 -37.64 20.18
N TYR A 29 15.73 -38.62 20.01
CA TYR A 29 16.88 -38.83 20.87
C TYR A 29 17.88 -37.64 20.80
N THR A 30 18.01 -36.98 19.64
CA THR A 30 18.86 -35.80 19.47
C THR A 30 18.36 -34.64 20.35
N LEU A 31 17.04 -34.44 20.45
CA LEU A 31 16.45 -33.40 21.31
C LEU A 31 16.70 -33.68 22.78
N ASP A 32 16.55 -34.95 23.24
CA ASP A 32 16.84 -35.35 24.60
C ASP A 32 18.34 -35.19 24.93
N LEU A 33 19.21 -35.46 23.97
CA LEU A 33 20.65 -35.30 24.14
C LEU A 33 21.01 -33.81 24.18
N LEU A 34 20.38 -32.98 23.35
CA LEU A 34 20.52 -31.51 23.35
C LEU A 34 20.15 -30.94 24.70
N GLU A 35 18.99 -31.31 25.26
CA GLU A 35 18.55 -30.87 26.60
C GLU A 35 19.51 -31.28 27.71
N ARG A 36 19.91 -32.55 27.74
CA ARG A 36 20.88 -33.05 28.73
C ARG A 36 22.23 -32.38 28.63
N THR A 37 22.73 -32.17 27.41
CA THR A 37 24.01 -31.48 27.17
C THR A 37 23.94 -30.04 27.64
N ALA A 38 22.87 -29.32 27.28
CA ALA A 38 22.63 -27.96 27.74
C ALA A 38 22.56 -27.86 29.27
N LYS A 39 21.81 -28.75 29.92
CA LYS A 39 21.71 -28.81 31.39
C LYS A 39 23.05 -29.10 32.04
N THR A 40 23.83 -30.03 31.47
CA THR A 40 25.17 -30.35 32.00
C THR A 40 26.10 -29.13 31.83
N THR A 41 26.09 -28.49 30.67
CA THR A 41 26.91 -27.30 30.43
C THR A 41 26.51 -26.16 31.38
N TYR A 42 25.22 -25.94 31.58
CA TYR A 42 24.70 -24.95 32.54
C TYR A 42 25.19 -25.19 33.96
N LEU A 43 25.03 -26.41 34.44
CA LEU A 43 25.32 -26.75 35.84
C LEU A 43 26.80 -26.94 36.19
N SER A 44 27.64 -27.21 35.16
CA SER A 44 29.05 -27.62 35.39
C SER A 44 30.06 -26.61 34.87
N SER A 45 29.64 -25.50 34.24
CA SER A 45 30.53 -24.47 33.76
C SER A 45 31.03 -23.56 34.89
N ASP A 46 32.30 -23.15 34.82
CA ASP A 46 32.94 -22.37 35.90
C ASP A 46 32.59 -20.87 35.85
N CYS A 47 31.95 -20.38 34.77
CA CYS A 47 31.65 -18.96 34.62
C CYS A 47 30.43 -18.69 33.71
N ALA A 48 29.99 -17.43 33.70
CA ALA A 48 28.81 -16.95 32.96
C ALA A 48 28.78 -17.40 31.49
N ILE A 49 29.90 -17.38 30.78
CA ILE A 49 29.94 -17.74 29.35
C ILE A 49 29.41 -19.16 29.09
N GLY A 50 29.73 -20.10 29.97
CA GLY A 50 29.27 -21.48 29.80
C GLY A 50 27.83 -21.72 30.30
N TYR A 51 27.48 -21.23 31.49
CA TYR A 51 26.16 -21.48 32.02
C TYR A 51 25.08 -20.67 31.31
N GLU A 52 25.32 -19.42 30.93
CA GLU A 52 24.34 -18.63 30.13
C GLU A 52 24.09 -19.22 28.74
N ALA A 53 25.16 -19.71 28.08
CA ALA A 53 24.96 -20.40 26.80
C ALA A 53 24.16 -21.71 26.95
N GLY A 54 24.37 -22.47 28.03
CA GLY A 54 23.55 -23.65 28.35
C GLY A 54 22.10 -23.27 28.68
N GLU A 55 21.91 -22.20 29.44
CA GLU A 55 20.58 -21.67 29.81
C GLU A 55 19.78 -21.18 28.60
N MET A 56 20.46 -20.52 27.65
CA MET A 56 19.84 -20.05 26.42
C MET A 56 19.22 -21.22 25.61
N VAL A 57 19.96 -22.33 25.48
CA VAL A 57 19.48 -23.53 24.79
C VAL A 57 18.31 -24.16 25.56
N LEU A 58 18.38 -24.23 26.90
CA LEU A 58 17.30 -24.74 27.73
C LEU A 58 16.04 -23.87 27.62
N THR A 59 16.21 -22.57 27.62
CA THR A 59 15.10 -21.59 27.42
C THR A 59 14.45 -21.75 26.07
N ALA A 60 15.25 -21.91 25.01
CA ALA A 60 14.73 -22.14 23.66
C ALA A 60 13.96 -23.46 23.58
N LEU A 61 14.52 -24.55 24.12
CA LEU A 61 13.82 -25.85 24.17
C LEU A 61 12.54 -25.80 24.99
N SER A 62 12.54 -25.09 26.14
CA SER A 62 11.35 -24.94 26.97
C SER A 62 10.26 -24.10 26.32
N GLY A 63 10.64 -23.00 25.62
CA GLY A 63 9.70 -22.09 24.98
C GLY A 63 9.14 -22.57 23.65
N PHE A 64 9.89 -23.42 22.93
CA PHE A 64 9.58 -23.85 21.56
C PHE A 64 9.68 -25.37 21.40
N ARG A 65 9.37 -26.14 22.43
CA ARG A 65 9.52 -27.62 22.42
C ARG A 65 8.72 -28.25 21.30
N ASP A 66 7.48 -27.83 21.13
CA ASP A 66 6.57 -28.37 20.10
C ASP A 66 7.12 -28.10 18.68
N ASP A 67 7.75 -26.95 18.46
CA ASP A 67 8.35 -26.59 17.17
C ASP A 67 9.57 -27.46 16.85
N PHE A 68 10.45 -27.72 17.82
CA PHE A 68 11.57 -28.64 17.68
C PHE A 68 11.10 -30.05 17.36
N GLU A 69 10.11 -30.58 18.12
CA GLU A 69 9.57 -31.92 17.91
C GLU A 69 8.87 -32.04 16.55
N GLN A 70 8.12 -31.03 16.15
CA GLN A 70 7.47 -31.01 14.85
C GLN A 70 8.52 -30.97 13.72
N HIS A 71 9.54 -30.12 13.82
CA HIS A 71 10.62 -30.04 12.84
C HIS A 71 11.33 -31.39 12.68
N VAL A 72 11.67 -32.06 13.78
CA VAL A 72 12.32 -33.38 13.76
C VAL A 72 11.43 -34.45 13.12
N LYS A 73 10.09 -34.39 13.33
CA LYS A 73 9.12 -35.35 12.77
C LYS A 73 8.81 -35.13 11.31
N THR A 74 8.70 -33.88 10.89
CA THR A 74 8.21 -33.50 9.54
C THR A 74 9.28 -32.99 8.61
N HIS A 75 10.50 -32.76 9.11
CA HIS A 75 11.60 -32.11 8.41
C HIS A 75 11.23 -30.73 7.83
N SER A 76 10.28 -30.07 8.46
CA SER A 76 9.82 -28.74 8.14
C SER A 76 9.47 -27.98 9.42
N CYS A 77 9.71 -26.70 9.42
CA CYS A 77 9.23 -25.85 10.51
C CYS A 77 7.70 -25.91 10.55
N GLY A 78 7.13 -26.18 11.71
CA GLY A 78 5.66 -26.26 11.91
C GLY A 78 4.94 -24.94 11.75
N TYR A 79 5.69 -23.87 11.74
CA TYR A 79 5.21 -22.63 11.15
C TYR A 79 5.12 -22.86 9.66
N ASP A 80 3.91 -22.79 9.15
CA ASP A 80 3.71 -22.55 7.74
C ASP A 80 4.62 -21.36 7.39
N VAL A 81 5.75 -21.66 6.73
CA VAL A 81 6.70 -20.62 6.24
C VAL A 81 6.02 -19.80 5.14
N GLN A 82 4.80 -20.21 4.73
CA GLN A 82 3.81 -19.40 4.05
C GLN A 82 3.17 -18.36 5.00
N GLY A 83 3.54 -18.28 6.25
CA GLY A 83 3.27 -17.09 7.08
C GLY A 83 3.86 -15.89 6.35
N GLU A 84 3.01 -15.18 5.62
CA GLU A 84 3.36 -13.99 4.85
C GLU A 84 4.30 -13.12 5.66
N VAL A 85 5.47 -12.79 5.11
CA VAL A 85 6.40 -11.90 5.78
C VAL A 85 5.67 -10.60 6.16
N PRO A 86 5.99 -9.97 7.29
CA PRO A 86 5.19 -8.87 7.82
C PRO A 86 4.92 -7.73 6.83
N CYS A 87 5.85 -7.40 5.94
CA CYS A 87 5.64 -6.38 4.92
C CYS A 87 4.62 -6.81 3.84
N VAL A 88 4.58 -8.10 3.47
CA VAL A 88 3.58 -8.65 2.54
C VAL A 88 2.21 -8.63 3.20
N ARG A 89 2.11 -9.13 4.44
CA ARG A 89 0.86 -9.09 5.21
C ARG A 89 0.36 -7.66 5.47
N GLY A 90 1.28 -6.70 5.65
CA GLY A 90 0.96 -5.28 5.80
C GLY A 90 0.55 -4.59 4.49
N CYS A 91 0.76 -5.24 3.34
CA CYS A 91 0.35 -4.72 2.04
C CYS A 91 -1.11 -5.13 1.74
N PRO A 92 -2.05 -4.20 1.52
CA PRO A 92 -3.44 -4.56 1.20
C PRO A 92 -3.63 -5.38 -0.07
N ALA A 93 -2.65 -5.34 -0.99
CA ALA A 93 -2.63 -6.14 -2.21
C ALA A 93 -1.77 -7.41 -2.09
N HIS A 94 -1.17 -7.68 -0.93
CA HIS A 94 -0.31 -8.84 -0.67
C HIS A 94 0.83 -9.03 -1.68
N VAL A 95 1.38 -7.94 -2.22
CA VAL A 95 2.48 -7.98 -3.19
C VAL A 95 3.70 -8.67 -2.58
N ASP A 96 4.33 -9.57 -3.34
CA ASP A 96 5.57 -10.23 -2.91
C ASP A 96 6.74 -9.23 -2.88
N ILE A 97 6.84 -8.52 -1.75
CA ILE A 97 7.82 -7.46 -1.54
C ILE A 97 9.25 -7.99 -1.53
N PRO A 98 9.59 -9.08 -0.82
CA PRO A 98 10.94 -9.63 -0.86
C PRO A 98 11.41 -10.02 -2.27
N ALA A 99 10.52 -10.66 -3.04
CA ALA A 99 10.88 -11.11 -4.39
C ALA A 99 11.21 -9.92 -5.31
N TYR A 100 10.37 -8.88 -5.36
CA TYR A 100 10.68 -7.76 -6.24
C TYR A 100 11.88 -6.92 -5.76
N ILE A 101 12.13 -6.81 -4.44
CA ILE A 101 13.31 -6.10 -3.91
C ILE A 101 14.59 -6.83 -4.30
N SER A 102 14.61 -8.17 -4.23
CA SER A 102 15.75 -8.97 -4.69
C SER A 102 16.04 -8.75 -6.19
N LEU A 103 14.98 -8.70 -7.01
CA LEU A 103 15.13 -8.41 -8.43
C LEU A 103 15.62 -6.98 -8.70
N VAL A 104 15.22 -6.01 -7.87
CA VAL A 104 15.74 -4.63 -7.96
C VAL A 104 17.22 -4.59 -7.61
N GLU A 105 17.68 -5.35 -6.62
CA GLU A 105 19.10 -5.47 -6.27
C GLU A 105 19.92 -6.04 -7.43
N GLU A 106 19.36 -7.02 -8.15
CA GLU A 106 19.99 -7.63 -9.33
C GLU A 106 19.93 -6.73 -10.58
N GLY A 107 19.27 -5.57 -10.54
CA GLY A 107 19.06 -4.69 -11.70
C GLY A 107 17.98 -5.20 -12.68
N ARG A 108 17.20 -6.20 -12.31
CA ARG A 108 16.14 -6.84 -13.12
C ARG A 108 14.79 -6.13 -12.92
N TYR A 109 14.71 -4.87 -13.29
CA TYR A 109 13.55 -4.02 -13.00
C TYR A 109 12.27 -4.48 -13.70
N THR A 110 12.37 -4.95 -14.94
CA THR A 110 11.23 -5.50 -15.68
C THR A 110 10.64 -6.72 -14.99
N ASP A 111 11.48 -7.63 -14.50
CA ASP A 111 11.02 -8.81 -13.77
C ASP A 111 10.42 -8.44 -12.41
N ALA A 112 11.00 -7.45 -11.71
CA ALA A 112 10.42 -6.89 -10.49
C ALA A 112 8.99 -6.36 -10.73
N ILE A 113 8.76 -5.64 -11.82
CA ILE A 113 7.43 -5.14 -12.19
C ILE A 113 6.47 -6.28 -12.54
N LYS A 114 6.94 -7.34 -13.22
CA LYS A 114 6.11 -8.54 -13.48
C LYS A 114 5.66 -9.21 -12.16
N VAL A 115 6.56 -9.30 -11.15
CA VAL A 115 6.20 -9.81 -9.82
C VAL A 115 5.13 -8.93 -9.17
N ILE A 116 5.33 -7.60 -9.17
CA ILE A 116 4.35 -6.67 -8.58
C ILE A 116 2.99 -6.77 -9.27
N ARG A 117 2.94 -6.87 -10.60
CA ARG A 117 1.71 -6.90 -11.39
C ARG A 117 0.86 -8.16 -11.23
N LYS A 118 1.37 -9.19 -10.57
CA LYS A 118 0.54 -10.35 -10.18
C LYS A 118 -0.59 -9.94 -9.23
N ASP A 119 -0.32 -8.99 -8.31
CA ASP A 119 -1.23 -8.59 -7.24
C ASP A 119 -1.60 -7.11 -7.30
N ASN A 120 -0.81 -6.28 -7.98
CA ASN A 120 -1.02 -4.85 -8.13
C ASN A 120 -0.79 -4.42 -9.59
N PRO A 121 -1.85 -4.14 -10.36
CA PRO A 121 -1.75 -3.85 -11.79
C PRO A 121 -1.22 -2.44 -12.09
N LEU A 122 -1.10 -1.55 -11.07
CA LEU A 122 -0.71 -0.15 -11.17
C LEU A 122 0.55 0.14 -10.33
N PRO A 123 1.71 -0.49 -10.60
CA PRO A 123 2.93 -0.36 -9.78
C PRO A 123 3.48 1.06 -9.73
N LEU A 124 3.49 1.81 -10.83
CA LEU A 124 4.01 3.18 -10.88
C LEU A 124 3.10 4.15 -10.11
N VAL A 125 1.77 4.06 -10.32
CA VAL A 125 0.79 4.84 -9.56
C VAL A 125 0.97 4.58 -8.06
N CYS A 126 1.00 3.32 -7.64
CA CYS A 126 1.25 2.97 -6.24
C CYS A 126 2.64 3.40 -5.75
N GLY A 127 3.65 3.42 -6.62
CA GLY A 127 4.98 3.94 -6.32
C GLY A 127 5.02 5.43 -6.03
N LEU A 128 4.04 6.19 -6.53
CA LEU A 128 3.92 7.64 -6.36
C LEU A 128 3.01 8.06 -5.20
N VAL A 129 1.92 7.29 -4.92
CA VAL A 129 0.86 7.77 -4.02
C VAL A 129 0.44 6.79 -2.92
N CYS A 130 1.07 5.62 -2.82
CA CYS A 130 0.75 4.64 -1.78
C CYS A 130 1.17 5.15 -0.40
N GLU A 131 0.36 4.91 0.63
CA GLU A 131 0.68 5.21 2.03
C GLU A 131 1.65 4.20 2.66
N HIS A 132 2.16 3.26 1.90
CA HIS A 132 3.21 2.27 2.23
C HIS A 132 3.11 1.63 3.61
N PRO A 133 1.96 1.07 4.02
CA PRO A 133 1.79 0.42 5.33
C PRO A 133 2.76 -0.77 5.53
N CYS A 134 3.29 -1.32 4.45
CA CYS A 134 4.33 -2.34 4.50
C CYS A 134 5.62 -1.90 5.22
N GLU A 135 5.98 -0.61 5.14
CA GLU A 135 7.15 -0.05 5.82
C GLU A 135 6.96 -0.02 7.34
N MET A 136 5.74 0.26 7.82
CA MET A 136 5.40 0.18 9.25
C MET A 136 5.54 -1.24 9.82
N HIS A 137 5.43 -2.26 8.98
CA HIS A 137 5.57 -3.66 9.36
C HIS A 137 6.97 -4.23 9.01
N CYS A 138 7.89 -3.39 8.54
CA CYS A 138 9.23 -3.83 8.17
C CYS A 138 10.04 -4.22 9.40
N ARG A 139 10.53 -5.47 9.44
CA ARG A 139 11.38 -5.95 10.55
C ARG A 139 12.68 -5.19 10.69
N ARG A 140 13.17 -4.58 9.61
CA ARG A 140 14.38 -3.74 9.68
C ARG A 140 14.20 -2.58 10.67
N ALA A 141 12.98 -2.05 10.82
CA ALA A 141 12.65 -1.01 11.79
C ALA A 141 12.92 -1.41 13.27
N MET A 142 13.11 -2.72 13.55
CA MET A 142 13.54 -3.18 14.88
C MET A 142 15.04 -2.94 15.15
N VAL A 143 15.82 -2.67 14.12
CA VAL A 143 17.27 -2.46 14.20
C VAL A 143 17.62 -0.99 13.97
N ASP A 144 17.06 -0.39 12.91
CA ASP A 144 17.25 1.01 12.53
C ASP A 144 16.01 1.53 11.77
N ASN A 145 16.12 2.10 10.58
CA ASN A 145 14.99 2.55 9.77
C ASN A 145 14.42 1.40 8.92
N PRO A 146 13.10 1.39 8.62
CA PRO A 146 12.53 0.45 7.68
C PRO A 146 13.17 0.59 6.30
N LEU A 147 13.13 -0.47 5.51
CA LEU A 147 13.48 -0.38 4.08
C LEU A 147 12.51 0.58 3.38
N ASN A 148 13.04 1.41 2.49
CA ASN A 148 12.22 2.32 1.69
C ASN A 148 11.54 1.56 0.53
N ILE A 149 10.57 0.73 0.89
CA ILE A 149 9.87 -0.21 0.01
C ILE A 149 9.13 0.54 -1.12
N LEU A 150 8.52 1.69 -0.77
CA LEU A 150 7.81 2.53 -1.73
C LEU A 150 8.76 3.07 -2.81
N ALA A 151 9.91 3.62 -2.40
CA ALA A 151 10.88 4.16 -3.34
C ALA A 151 11.50 3.08 -4.23
N LEU A 152 11.77 1.88 -3.70
CA LEU A 152 12.26 0.76 -4.50
C LEU A 152 11.25 0.31 -5.56
N LYS A 153 9.96 0.26 -5.20
CA LYS A 153 8.88 -0.02 -6.16
C LYS A 153 8.79 1.05 -7.25
N ARG A 154 8.82 2.31 -6.86
CA ARG A 154 8.84 3.45 -7.79
C ARG A 154 10.04 3.38 -8.71
N PHE A 155 11.22 3.16 -8.15
CA PHE A 155 12.45 3.05 -8.90
C PHE A 155 12.38 1.94 -9.97
N ALA A 156 11.91 0.75 -9.60
CA ALA A 156 11.73 -0.34 -10.55
C ALA A 156 10.77 0.05 -11.70
N ALA A 157 9.66 0.71 -11.36
CA ALA A 157 8.68 1.11 -12.36
C ALA A 157 9.18 2.23 -13.31
N GLU A 158 10.04 3.13 -12.81
CA GLU A 158 10.64 4.22 -13.59
C GLU A 158 11.84 3.76 -14.44
N HIS A 159 12.46 2.61 -14.11
CA HIS A 159 13.66 2.08 -14.78
C HIS A 159 13.40 0.76 -15.52
N MET A 160 12.15 0.39 -15.70
CA MET A 160 11.78 -0.75 -16.53
C MET A 160 12.22 -0.50 -17.98
N GLU A 161 13.13 -1.33 -18.48
CA GLU A 161 13.75 -1.13 -19.83
C GLU A 161 12.93 -1.79 -20.94
N GLU A 162 12.22 -2.89 -20.62
CA GLU A 162 11.47 -3.67 -21.59
C GLU A 162 9.96 -3.42 -21.46
N THR A 163 9.33 -3.00 -22.55
CA THR A 163 7.88 -3.05 -22.65
C THR A 163 7.43 -4.46 -23.02
N TYR A 164 6.58 -5.07 -22.21
CA TYR A 164 5.96 -6.36 -22.49
C TYR A 164 4.43 -6.19 -22.49
N ALA A 165 3.76 -7.03 -23.28
CA ALA A 165 2.29 -7.09 -23.26
C ALA A 165 1.80 -7.98 -22.12
N PRO A 166 0.60 -7.73 -21.57
CA PRO A 166 -0.04 -8.67 -20.65
C PRO A 166 -0.21 -10.06 -21.27
N GLU A 167 0.14 -11.10 -20.52
CA GLU A 167 -0.12 -12.47 -20.92
C GLU A 167 -1.56 -12.83 -20.60
N CYS A 168 -2.35 -13.21 -21.62
CA CYS A 168 -3.75 -13.56 -21.45
C CYS A 168 -3.95 -15.07 -21.73
N SER A 169 -4.77 -15.69 -20.89
CA SER A 169 -5.24 -17.06 -21.09
C SER A 169 -6.10 -17.18 -22.36
N PRO A 170 -6.30 -18.39 -22.91
CA PRO A 170 -7.22 -18.59 -24.02
C PRO A 170 -8.62 -18.09 -23.74
N ALA A 171 -9.31 -17.60 -24.78
CA ALA A 171 -10.65 -17.02 -24.66
C ALA A 171 -11.65 -18.00 -24.04
N THR A 172 -12.32 -17.56 -22.99
CA THR A 172 -13.34 -18.37 -22.28
C THR A 172 -14.72 -18.29 -22.91
N GLY A 173 -14.95 -17.35 -23.83
CA GLY A 173 -16.24 -17.01 -24.40
C GLY A 173 -17.19 -16.25 -23.46
N LYS A 174 -16.74 -15.90 -22.24
CA LYS A 174 -17.49 -15.12 -21.27
C LYS A 174 -17.29 -13.63 -21.46
N LYS A 175 -18.37 -12.86 -21.25
CA LYS A 175 -18.37 -11.40 -21.38
C LYS A 175 -18.67 -10.74 -20.04
N VAL A 176 -17.84 -9.78 -19.65
CA VAL A 176 -18.02 -9.03 -18.39
C VAL A 176 -18.12 -7.53 -18.66
N ALA A 177 -19.16 -6.91 -18.12
CA ALA A 177 -19.29 -5.46 -18.08
C ALA A 177 -18.69 -4.92 -16.77
N VAL A 178 -17.87 -3.88 -16.87
CA VAL A 178 -17.28 -3.16 -15.72
C VAL A 178 -17.82 -1.74 -15.75
N ILE A 179 -18.53 -1.34 -14.70
CA ILE A 179 -19.10 0.00 -14.57
C ILE A 179 -18.19 0.84 -13.68
N GLY A 180 -17.55 1.83 -14.29
CA GLY A 180 -16.55 2.70 -13.66
C GLY A 180 -15.11 2.34 -14.02
N GLY A 181 -14.40 3.28 -14.61
CA GLY A 181 -13.00 3.20 -15.04
C GLY A 181 -11.99 3.73 -14.01
N GLY A 182 -12.34 3.71 -12.72
CA GLY A 182 -11.44 4.00 -11.61
C GLY A 182 -10.49 2.83 -11.30
N PRO A 183 -9.63 2.94 -10.26
CA PRO A 183 -8.66 1.89 -9.93
C PRO A 183 -9.29 0.52 -9.70
N ALA A 184 -10.46 0.45 -9.07
CA ALA A 184 -11.18 -0.81 -8.85
C ALA A 184 -11.65 -1.44 -10.17
N GLY A 185 -12.27 -0.65 -11.06
CA GLY A 185 -12.73 -1.13 -12.36
C GLY A 185 -11.58 -1.52 -13.28
N LEU A 186 -10.51 -0.71 -13.34
CA LEU A 186 -9.31 -1.01 -14.12
C LEU A 186 -8.64 -2.31 -13.66
N SER A 187 -8.49 -2.49 -12.34
CA SER A 187 -7.91 -3.73 -11.78
C SER A 187 -8.77 -4.95 -12.08
N CYS A 188 -10.08 -4.84 -11.87
CA CYS A 188 -11.03 -5.92 -12.18
C CYS A 188 -10.99 -6.28 -13.67
N ALA A 189 -11.04 -5.29 -14.55
CA ALA A 189 -10.99 -5.50 -15.99
C ALA A 189 -9.70 -6.16 -16.43
N TYR A 190 -8.56 -5.72 -15.90
CA TYR A 190 -7.26 -6.29 -16.21
C TYR A 190 -7.18 -7.78 -15.85
N TYR A 191 -7.46 -8.13 -14.60
CA TYR A 191 -7.36 -9.53 -14.18
C TYR A 191 -8.37 -10.43 -14.90
N LEU A 192 -9.57 -9.96 -15.18
CA LEU A 192 -10.55 -10.72 -15.97
C LEU A 192 -10.10 -10.90 -17.42
N ALA A 193 -9.50 -9.87 -18.04
CA ALA A 193 -8.95 -9.98 -19.39
C ALA A 193 -7.77 -10.97 -19.45
N THR A 194 -6.87 -10.94 -18.47
CA THR A 194 -5.77 -11.92 -18.38
C THR A 194 -6.25 -13.34 -18.15
N MET A 195 -7.43 -13.54 -17.53
CA MET A 195 -8.10 -14.83 -17.42
C MET A 195 -8.80 -15.29 -18.71
N GLY A 196 -8.75 -14.50 -19.80
CA GLY A 196 -9.32 -14.81 -21.09
C GLY A 196 -10.80 -14.43 -21.26
N HIS A 197 -11.35 -13.59 -20.38
CA HIS A 197 -12.70 -13.04 -20.53
C HIS A 197 -12.69 -11.81 -21.45
N SER A 198 -13.78 -11.65 -22.21
CA SER A 198 -14.03 -10.40 -22.94
C SER A 198 -14.58 -9.34 -21.98
N VAL A 199 -13.87 -8.22 -21.83
CA VAL A 199 -14.20 -7.21 -20.83
C VAL A 199 -14.46 -5.86 -21.50
N LYS A 200 -15.54 -5.18 -21.11
CA LYS A 200 -15.83 -3.81 -21.52
C LYS A 200 -16.07 -2.93 -20.30
N ILE A 201 -15.34 -1.80 -20.26
CA ILE A 201 -15.49 -0.76 -19.24
C ILE A 201 -16.44 0.32 -19.76
N PHE A 202 -17.43 0.67 -18.95
CA PHE A 202 -18.31 1.83 -19.14
C PHE A 202 -17.90 2.91 -18.14
N GLU A 203 -17.42 4.04 -18.63
CA GLU A 203 -16.97 5.16 -17.78
C GLU A 203 -17.83 6.42 -18.06
N ALA A 204 -18.37 6.97 -17.00
CA ALA A 204 -19.24 8.14 -17.09
C ALA A 204 -18.52 9.44 -17.50
N ARG A 205 -17.19 9.47 -17.41
CA ARG A 205 -16.35 10.64 -17.64
C ARG A 205 -15.55 10.54 -18.93
N LYS A 206 -14.91 11.66 -19.30
CA LYS A 206 -14.05 11.78 -20.48
C LYS A 206 -12.77 10.94 -20.40
N HIS A 207 -12.33 10.60 -19.18
CA HIS A 207 -11.06 9.92 -18.98
C HIS A 207 -11.17 8.82 -17.94
N LEU A 208 -10.41 7.74 -18.15
CA LEU A 208 -10.20 6.70 -17.17
C LEU A 208 -9.30 7.17 -16.02
N GLY A 209 -9.30 6.42 -14.91
CA GLY A 209 -8.47 6.63 -13.74
C GLY A 209 -9.27 6.99 -12.48
N GLY A 210 -10.53 7.40 -12.60
CA GLY A 210 -11.37 7.73 -11.44
C GLY A 210 -10.67 8.71 -10.49
N MET A 211 -10.67 8.45 -9.18
CA MET A 211 -10.05 9.34 -8.20
C MET A 211 -8.53 9.49 -8.34
N LEU A 212 -7.84 8.58 -9.03
CA LEU A 212 -6.42 8.77 -9.36
C LEU A 212 -6.22 10.01 -10.27
N ARG A 213 -7.17 10.28 -11.17
CA ARG A 213 -7.14 11.43 -12.06
C ARG A 213 -7.88 12.65 -11.47
N TYR A 214 -9.05 12.41 -10.88
CA TYR A 214 -10.00 13.46 -10.48
C TYR A 214 -9.88 13.87 -9.01
N GLY A 215 -9.11 13.16 -8.21
CA GLY A 215 -8.88 13.46 -6.80
C GLY A 215 -7.45 13.78 -6.46
N ILE A 216 -6.47 13.15 -7.14
CA ILE A 216 -5.05 13.36 -6.86
C ILE A 216 -4.50 14.42 -7.82
N PRO A 217 -3.86 15.50 -7.31
CA PRO A 217 -3.29 16.55 -8.16
C PRO A 217 -2.16 16.06 -9.07
N ASN A 218 -1.99 16.73 -10.21
CA ASN A 218 -0.97 16.37 -11.21
C ASN A 218 0.46 16.40 -10.67
N TYR A 219 0.76 17.27 -9.71
CA TYR A 219 2.11 17.34 -9.12
C TYR A 219 2.46 16.14 -8.23
N ARG A 220 1.44 15.41 -7.69
CA ARG A 220 1.64 14.15 -6.96
C ARG A 220 1.58 12.94 -7.89
N LEU A 221 0.62 12.92 -8.82
CA LEU A 221 0.43 11.87 -9.80
C LEU A 221 0.38 12.47 -11.21
N PRO A 222 1.51 12.59 -11.91
CA PRO A 222 1.57 13.13 -13.26
C PRO A 222 0.66 12.36 -14.20
N ARG A 223 -0.14 13.09 -14.99
CA ARG A 223 -1.16 12.49 -15.87
C ARG A 223 -0.59 11.56 -16.93
N GLU A 224 0.61 11.86 -17.41
CA GLU A 224 1.33 11.01 -18.36
C GLU A 224 1.70 9.65 -17.76
N ARG A 225 2.14 9.66 -16.49
CA ARG A 225 2.48 8.43 -15.74
C ARG A 225 1.24 7.58 -15.49
N LEU A 226 0.13 8.19 -15.08
CA LEU A 226 -1.13 7.50 -14.93
C LEU A 226 -1.62 6.92 -16.25
N GLN A 227 -1.57 7.71 -17.32
CA GLN A 227 -2.05 7.29 -18.63
C GLN A 227 -1.22 6.12 -19.19
N SER A 228 0.11 6.15 -19.04
CA SER A 228 0.96 5.04 -19.48
C SER A 228 0.62 3.71 -18.82
N GLU A 229 0.27 3.71 -17.53
CA GLU A 229 -0.17 2.48 -16.86
C GLU A 229 -1.56 2.04 -17.31
N ILE A 230 -2.50 3.00 -17.51
CA ILE A 230 -3.82 2.69 -18.04
C ILE A 230 -3.70 2.08 -19.46
N ASP A 231 -2.92 2.67 -20.34
CA ASP A 231 -2.71 2.18 -21.70
C ASP A 231 -2.11 0.77 -21.69
N TRP A 232 -1.20 0.50 -20.79
CA TRP A 232 -0.65 -0.83 -20.62
C TRP A 232 -1.71 -1.85 -20.17
N LEU A 233 -2.58 -1.49 -19.21
CA LEU A 233 -3.69 -2.36 -18.78
C LEU A 233 -4.66 -2.65 -19.93
N LEU A 234 -5.00 -1.62 -20.71
CA LEU A 234 -5.90 -1.75 -21.86
C LEU A 234 -5.34 -2.63 -22.98
N SER A 235 -4.01 -2.74 -23.07
CA SER A 235 -3.36 -3.63 -24.05
C SER A 235 -3.67 -5.12 -23.83
N ALA A 236 -4.28 -5.50 -22.69
CA ALA A 236 -4.87 -6.82 -22.47
C ALA A 236 -6.12 -7.11 -23.32
N GLY A 237 -6.54 -6.17 -24.18
CA GLY A 237 -7.72 -6.31 -25.04
C GLY A 237 -9.03 -5.85 -24.38
N ILE A 238 -8.94 -4.94 -23.42
CA ILE A 238 -10.10 -4.38 -22.72
C ILE A 238 -10.76 -3.29 -23.60
N GLU A 239 -12.05 -3.43 -23.86
CA GLU A 239 -12.85 -2.41 -24.54
C GLU A 239 -13.26 -1.31 -23.55
N VAL A 240 -13.35 -0.07 -24.04
CA VAL A 240 -13.73 1.09 -23.22
C VAL A 240 -14.77 1.93 -23.93
N GLU A 241 -15.78 2.34 -23.18
CA GLU A 241 -16.76 3.34 -23.62
C GLU A 241 -16.77 4.49 -22.61
N LEU A 242 -16.30 5.66 -23.06
CA LEU A 242 -16.21 6.86 -22.25
C LEU A 242 -17.47 7.73 -22.41
N GLU A 243 -17.67 8.67 -21.47
CA GLU A 243 -18.81 9.57 -21.43
C GLU A 243 -20.15 8.82 -21.42
N HIS A 244 -20.13 7.61 -20.86
CA HIS A 244 -21.27 6.69 -20.81
C HIS A 244 -21.67 6.37 -19.36
N PRO A 245 -22.50 7.18 -18.72
CA PRO A 245 -23.01 6.91 -17.37
C PRO A 245 -24.09 5.82 -17.43
N VAL A 246 -23.81 4.64 -16.86
CA VAL A 246 -24.77 3.55 -16.74
C VAL A 246 -25.79 3.87 -15.64
N LEU A 247 -27.07 4.01 -16.00
CA LEU A 247 -28.17 4.31 -15.08
C LEU A 247 -29.08 3.09 -14.90
N GLY A 248 -30.07 3.20 -13.98
CA GLY A 248 -30.86 2.09 -13.45
C GLY A 248 -31.44 1.09 -14.46
N GLU A 249 -32.07 1.54 -15.53
CA GLU A 249 -32.64 0.65 -16.54
C GLU A 249 -31.55 -0.04 -17.37
N GLU A 250 -30.55 0.68 -17.77
CA GLU A 250 -29.44 0.15 -18.54
C GLU A 250 -28.63 -0.90 -17.75
N LEU A 251 -28.46 -0.70 -16.43
CA LEU A 251 -27.86 -1.72 -15.57
C LEU A 251 -28.63 -3.05 -15.66
N GLN A 252 -29.97 -3.02 -15.76
CA GLN A 252 -30.73 -4.25 -15.92
C GLN A 252 -30.55 -4.89 -17.31
N GLU A 253 -30.35 -4.10 -18.35
CA GLU A 253 -30.04 -4.63 -19.68
C GLU A 253 -28.63 -5.22 -19.74
N LEU A 254 -27.64 -4.57 -19.15
CA LEU A 254 -26.28 -5.12 -19.04
C LEU A 254 -26.27 -6.48 -18.31
N ARG A 255 -27.08 -6.64 -17.26
CA ARG A 255 -27.22 -7.92 -16.54
C ARG A 255 -27.85 -9.04 -17.39
N LYS A 256 -28.53 -8.72 -18.49
CA LYS A 256 -29.08 -9.73 -19.41
C LYS A 256 -28.10 -10.06 -20.55
N THR A 257 -27.28 -9.09 -20.95
CA THR A 257 -26.40 -9.19 -22.13
C THR A 257 -24.98 -9.66 -21.81
N TYR A 258 -24.52 -9.46 -20.58
CA TYR A 258 -23.24 -9.89 -20.09
C TYR A 258 -23.37 -11.06 -19.11
N ASP A 259 -22.39 -11.96 -19.07
CA ASP A 259 -22.36 -13.08 -18.11
C ASP A 259 -22.20 -12.58 -16.67
N SER A 260 -21.52 -11.43 -16.47
CA SER A 260 -21.36 -10.78 -15.17
C SER A 260 -21.24 -9.27 -15.32
N VAL A 261 -21.59 -8.54 -14.27
CA VAL A 261 -21.45 -7.08 -14.18
C VAL A 261 -20.73 -6.73 -12.89
N PHE A 262 -19.61 -6.04 -13.00
CA PHE A 262 -18.88 -5.46 -11.87
C PHE A 262 -19.24 -3.98 -11.73
N VAL A 263 -19.54 -3.54 -10.51
CA VAL A 263 -19.89 -2.14 -10.22
C VAL A 263 -18.78 -1.52 -9.39
N GLY A 264 -17.97 -0.66 -10.03
CA GLY A 264 -16.80 0.02 -9.44
C GLY A 264 -16.90 1.54 -9.55
N ILE A 265 -18.08 2.12 -9.29
CA ILE A 265 -18.39 3.55 -9.51
C ILE A 265 -17.70 4.51 -8.52
N GLY A 266 -17.07 3.97 -7.44
CA GLY A 266 -16.37 4.76 -6.43
C GLY A 266 -17.28 5.67 -5.59
N ALA A 267 -16.65 6.68 -4.94
CA ALA A 267 -17.32 7.69 -4.12
C ALA A 267 -16.90 9.09 -4.60
N HIS A 268 -17.78 9.78 -5.31
CA HIS A 268 -17.54 11.08 -5.94
C HIS A 268 -18.26 12.25 -5.24
N THR A 269 -18.84 11.98 -4.07
CA THR A 269 -19.52 12.99 -3.24
C THR A 269 -18.83 13.05 -1.88
N ASP A 270 -18.64 14.26 -1.39
CA ASP A 270 -18.13 14.52 -0.06
C ASP A 270 -19.23 14.46 1.01
N LYS A 271 -18.79 14.40 2.25
CA LYS A 271 -19.69 14.53 3.40
C LYS A 271 -19.84 16.01 3.75
N LYS A 272 -21.07 16.45 3.93
CA LYS A 272 -21.36 17.79 4.46
C LYS A 272 -20.87 17.92 5.90
N LEU A 273 -20.45 19.14 6.27
CA LEU A 273 -20.03 19.45 7.64
C LEU A 273 -21.21 19.59 8.59
N GLY A 274 -22.39 19.95 8.06
CA GLY A 274 -23.59 20.21 8.84
C GLY A 274 -23.52 21.55 9.59
N LEU A 275 -22.80 22.52 9.05
CA LEU A 275 -22.66 23.85 9.61
C LEU A 275 -23.70 24.82 9.02
N GLU A 276 -24.15 25.74 9.83
CA GLU A 276 -24.95 26.90 9.36
C GLU A 276 -24.12 27.69 8.33
N GLY A 277 -24.72 27.97 7.18
CA GLY A 277 -24.07 28.69 6.08
C GLY A 277 -23.28 27.79 5.11
N GLU A 278 -23.33 26.49 5.25
CA GLU A 278 -22.62 25.55 4.36
C GLU A 278 -23.07 25.62 2.89
N ASP A 279 -24.28 26.13 2.63
CA ASP A 279 -24.83 26.27 1.28
C ASP A 279 -24.62 27.67 0.66
N LEU A 280 -23.82 28.55 1.31
CA LEU A 280 -23.49 29.90 0.81
C LEU A 280 -22.55 29.79 -0.43
N ASN A 281 -22.65 30.82 -1.29
CA ASN A 281 -21.72 30.94 -2.43
C ASN A 281 -20.28 31.11 -1.91
N GLY A 282 -19.34 30.41 -2.51
CA GLY A 282 -17.95 30.39 -2.08
C GLY A 282 -17.63 29.20 -1.15
N VAL A 283 -18.63 28.46 -0.65
CA VAL A 283 -18.41 27.18 0.01
C VAL A 283 -18.35 26.08 -1.06
N GLU A 284 -17.19 25.49 -1.21
CA GLU A 284 -16.95 24.51 -2.27
C GLU A 284 -16.58 23.15 -1.71
N SER A 285 -16.99 22.12 -2.40
CA SER A 285 -16.59 20.74 -2.16
C SER A 285 -15.15 20.51 -2.58
N ALA A 286 -14.32 19.91 -1.72
CA ALA A 286 -12.96 19.49 -2.03
C ALA A 286 -12.92 18.58 -3.27
N VAL A 287 -13.84 17.61 -3.34
CA VAL A 287 -13.94 16.69 -4.47
C VAL A 287 -14.32 17.41 -5.76
N LYS A 288 -15.19 18.42 -5.68
CA LYS A 288 -15.62 19.22 -6.85
C LYS A 288 -14.44 20.05 -7.38
N LEU A 289 -13.70 20.73 -6.50
CA LEU A 289 -12.52 21.51 -6.89
C LEU A 289 -11.45 20.63 -7.57
N LEU A 290 -11.04 19.56 -6.90
CA LEU A 290 -10.00 18.66 -7.44
C LEU A 290 -10.42 18.00 -8.74
N ARG A 291 -11.71 17.69 -8.90
CA ARG A 291 -12.25 17.14 -10.13
C ARG A 291 -12.22 18.15 -11.27
N ALA A 292 -12.60 19.40 -11.04
CA ALA A 292 -12.52 20.45 -12.04
C ALA A 292 -11.07 20.60 -12.56
N VAL A 293 -10.10 20.62 -11.63
CA VAL A 293 -8.67 20.61 -11.99
C VAL A 293 -8.28 19.35 -12.76
N GLY A 294 -8.82 18.19 -12.40
CA GLY A 294 -8.59 16.91 -13.10
C GLY A 294 -9.18 16.85 -14.51
N ASP A 295 -10.26 17.58 -14.77
CA ASP A 295 -10.90 17.77 -16.08
C ASP A 295 -10.28 18.90 -16.91
N TYR A 296 -9.25 19.58 -16.37
CA TYR A 296 -8.65 20.79 -16.95
C TYR A 296 -9.60 22.00 -17.01
N ASP A 297 -10.69 21.97 -16.24
CA ASP A 297 -11.57 23.10 -15.96
C ASP A 297 -11.05 23.82 -14.72
N ILE A 298 -9.97 24.58 -14.91
CA ILE A 298 -9.16 25.14 -13.82
C ILE A 298 -9.80 26.43 -13.33
N PRO A 299 -10.29 26.48 -12.08
CA PRO A 299 -10.84 27.73 -11.54
C PRO A 299 -9.72 28.74 -11.28
N ASP A 300 -10.03 30.02 -11.43
CA ASP A 300 -9.15 31.12 -11.03
C ASP A 300 -9.39 31.47 -9.56
N LEU A 301 -8.40 31.20 -8.72
CA LEU A 301 -8.41 31.53 -7.31
C LEU A 301 -7.54 32.75 -6.98
N SER A 302 -7.10 33.51 -7.99
CA SER A 302 -6.20 34.64 -7.82
C SER A 302 -6.78 35.67 -6.84
N GLY A 303 -6.00 36.01 -5.83
CA GLY A 303 -6.35 37.02 -4.82
C GLY A 303 -7.35 36.58 -3.76
N GLN A 304 -7.90 35.38 -3.86
CA GLN A 304 -8.84 34.82 -2.86
C GLN A 304 -8.12 34.36 -1.60
N GLU A 305 -8.81 34.45 -0.47
CA GLU A 305 -8.38 33.85 0.79
C GLU A 305 -9.18 32.54 1.00
N ILE A 306 -8.48 31.42 1.06
CA ILE A 306 -9.08 30.09 1.08
C ILE A 306 -8.93 29.48 2.47
N VAL A 307 -10.01 28.96 3.01
CA VAL A 307 -10.03 28.18 4.24
C VAL A 307 -10.36 26.74 3.91
N VAL A 308 -9.45 25.81 4.23
CA VAL A 308 -9.63 24.38 4.04
C VAL A 308 -9.93 23.71 5.38
N ILE A 309 -11.06 23.03 5.50
CA ILE A 309 -11.47 22.35 6.73
C ILE A 309 -11.13 20.87 6.62
N GLY A 310 -10.18 20.42 7.42
CA GLY A 310 -9.78 19.02 7.50
C GLY A 310 -8.28 18.82 7.68
N GLY A 311 -7.86 17.58 7.98
CA GLY A 311 -6.46 17.21 8.24
C GLY A 311 -6.05 15.89 7.57
N GLY A 312 -6.73 15.49 6.49
CA GLY A 312 -6.37 14.33 5.68
C GLY A 312 -5.64 14.73 4.40
N ASN A 313 -5.15 13.74 3.63
CA ASN A 313 -4.44 13.98 2.37
C ASN A 313 -5.25 14.86 1.38
N VAL A 314 -6.57 14.69 1.34
CA VAL A 314 -7.45 15.52 0.47
C VAL A 314 -7.38 17.00 0.86
N ALA A 315 -7.33 17.31 2.16
CA ALA A 315 -7.19 18.70 2.63
C ALA A 315 -5.84 19.29 2.22
N MET A 316 -4.76 18.53 2.33
CA MET A 316 -3.42 18.95 1.85
C MET A 316 -3.43 19.17 0.34
N ASP A 317 -4.05 18.26 -0.42
CA ASP A 317 -4.16 18.37 -1.87
C ASP A 317 -4.94 19.62 -2.30
N VAL A 318 -6.06 19.93 -1.63
CA VAL A 318 -6.86 21.15 -1.87
C VAL A 318 -6.05 22.40 -1.52
N ALA A 319 -5.43 22.43 -0.35
CA ALA A 319 -4.66 23.58 0.11
C ALA A 319 -3.50 23.91 -0.85
N ARG A 320 -2.67 22.93 -1.17
CA ARG A 320 -1.55 23.08 -2.09
C ARG A 320 -2.01 23.43 -3.50
N THR A 321 -3.11 22.83 -3.97
CA THR A 321 -3.71 23.19 -5.26
C THR A 321 -4.18 24.64 -5.26
N SER A 322 -4.83 25.10 -4.20
CA SER A 322 -5.30 26.48 -4.08
C SER A 322 -4.15 27.49 -4.12
N VAL A 323 -3.04 27.22 -3.45
CA VAL A 323 -1.81 28.06 -3.56
C VAL A 323 -1.34 28.13 -5.00
N ARG A 324 -1.27 26.99 -5.69
CA ARG A 324 -0.81 26.92 -7.09
C ARG A 324 -1.76 27.57 -8.08
N LEU A 325 -3.03 27.71 -7.73
CA LEU A 325 -4.05 28.43 -8.48
C LEU A 325 -4.10 29.94 -8.13
N GLY A 326 -3.12 30.44 -7.39
CA GLY A 326 -2.93 31.87 -7.14
C GLY A 326 -3.69 32.44 -5.94
N ALA A 327 -4.20 31.60 -5.05
CA ALA A 327 -4.81 32.07 -3.81
C ALA A 327 -3.86 32.98 -3.02
N LYS A 328 -4.36 34.11 -2.54
CA LYS A 328 -3.58 35.10 -1.76
C LYS A 328 -3.16 34.54 -0.42
N LYS A 329 -4.03 33.76 0.22
CA LYS A 329 -3.80 33.13 1.51
C LYS A 329 -4.55 31.81 1.55
N VAL A 330 -3.91 30.77 2.10
CA VAL A 330 -4.55 29.46 2.34
C VAL A 330 -4.35 29.06 3.79
N SER A 331 -5.44 28.86 4.52
CA SER A 331 -5.44 28.43 5.91
C SER A 331 -6.13 27.07 6.05
N ILE A 332 -5.47 26.12 6.68
CA ILE A 332 -5.99 24.77 6.97
C ILE A 332 -6.48 24.77 8.41
N VAL A 333 -7.77 24.54 8.62
CA VAL A 333 -8.40 24.48 9.94
C VAL A 333 -8.56 23.04 10.37
N TYR A 334 -7.96 22.66 11.49
CA TYR A 334 -8.02 21.32 12.02
C TYR A 334 -8.35 21.27 13.50
N ARG A 335 -9.34 20.43 13.86
CA ARG A 335 -9.88 20.34 15.24
C ARG A 335 -8.95 19.68 16.25
N ARG A 336 -7.89 19.01 15.81
CA ARG A 336 -6.89 18.34 16.65
C ARG A 336 -5.52 18.97 16.42
N ARG A 337 -4.48 18.38 16.99
CA ARG A 337 -3.10 18.82 16.75
C ARG A 337 -2.63 18.38 15.36
N VAL A 338 -1.61 19.05 14.84
CA VAL A 338 -0.96 18.67 13.58
C VAL A 338 -0.49 17.22 13.63
N THR A 339 0.05 16.77 14.77
CA THR A 339 0.49 15.38 14.98
C THR A 339 -0.63 14.33 14.95
N ASP A 340 -1.89 14.75 15.04
CA ASP A 340 -3.05 13.86 14.96
C ASP A 340 -3.67 13.86 13.55
N MET A 341 -3.07 14.56 12.60
CA MET A 341 -3.53 14.55 11.22
C MET A 341 -3.36 13.15 10.60
N THR A 342 -4.31 12.77 9.75
CA THR A 342 -4.23 11.53 8.99
C THR A 342 -3.55 11.71 7.64
N ALA A 343 -3.17 12.94 7.28
CA ALA A 343 -2.35 13.20 6.12
C ALA A 343 -0.91 12.70 6.35
N GLN A 344 -0.23 12.33 5.29
CA GLN A 344 1.19 11.95 5.34
C GLN A 344 2.04 13.16 5.78
N ASP A 345 3.06 12.92 6.61
CA ASP A 345 3.95 13.97 7.10
C ASP A 345 4.59 14.78 5.97
N ALA A 346 4.94 14.12 4.87
CA ALA A 346 5.50 14.77 3.69
C ALA A 346 4.50 15.75 3.02
N GLU A 347 3.20 15.43 3.03
CA GLU A 347 2.17 16.30 2.49
C GLU A 347 1.88 17.49 3.41
N ILE A 348 1.90 17.27 4.72
CA ILE A 348 1.79 18.33 5.71
C ILE A 348 2.98 19.31 5.59
N ALA A 349 4.19 18.78 5.56
CA ALA A 349 5.41 19.56 5.36
C ALA A 349 5.40 20.31 4.02
N GLY A 350 4.91 19.65 2.95
CA GLY A 350 4.75 20.27 1.64
C GLY A 350 3.76 21.45 1.65
N ALA A 351 2.62 21.31 2.31
CA ALA A 351 1.65 22.39 2.45
C ALA A 351 2.22 23.60 3.22
N GLN A 352 2.95 23.35 4.31
CA GLN A 352 3.63 24.40 5.07
C GLN A 352 4.73 25.09 4.25
N ALA A 353 5.54 24.32 3.52
CA ALA A 353 6.60 24.85 2.66
C ALA A 353 6.06 25.71 1.50
N GLU A 354 4.85 25.41 1.02
CA GLU A 354 4.15 26.21 0.00
C GLU A 354 3.40 27.42 0.59
N GLY A 355 3.51 27.66 1.90
CA GLY A 355 2.98 28.83 2.58
C GLY A 355 1.56 28.68 3.13
N CYS A 356 1.02 27.46 3.21
CA CYS A 356 -0.24 27.23 3.90
C CYS A 356 -0.07 27.40 5.42
N GLU A 357 -0.99 28.16 6.03
CA GLU A 357 -1.09 28.29 7.49
C GLU A 357 -1.91 27.13 8.06
N ILE A 358 -1.45 26.48 9.12
CA ILE A 358 -2.22 25.43 9.80
C ILE A 358 -2.72 25.97 11.15
N LEU A 359 -4.05 26.03 11.29
CA LEU A 359 -4.75 26.42 12.51
C LEU A 359 -5.23 25.15 13.22
N GLU A 360 -4.40 24.61 14.10
CA GLU A 360 -4.73 23.44 14.90
C GLU A 360 -5.64 23.76 16.09
N LEU A 361 -6.26 22.73 16.69
CA LEU A 361 -7.19 22.84 17.81
C LEU A 361 -8.35 23.82 17.54
N THR A 362 -8.70 23.99 16.27
CA THR A 362 -9.67 24.95 15.80
C THR A 362 -10.79 24.25 15.04
N SER A 363 -12.04 24.54 15.39
CA SER A 363 -13.24 24.04 14.71
C SER A 363 -14.13 25.19 14.28
N PRO A 364 -14.65 25.18 13.05
CA PRO A 364 -15.64 26.15 12.62
C PRO A 364 -16.95 25.92 13.37
N LEU A 365 -17.64 27.01 13.73
CA LEU A 365 -18.97 27.02 14.39
C LEU A 365 -20.08 27.31 13.38
N SER A 366 -19.86 28.25 12.48
CA SER A 366 -20.79 28.66 11.43
C SER A 366 -20.02 29.33 10.31
N ILE A 367 -20.65 29.42 9.15
CA ILE A 367 -20.15 30.16 7.98
C ILE A 367 -21.06 31.37 7.81
N VAL A 368 -20.47 32.57 7.80
CA VAL A 368 -21.22 33.81 7.83
C VAL A 368 -21.19 34.49 6.47
N SER A 369 -22.33 34.95 6.00
CA SER A 369 -22.43 35.68 4.73
C SER A 369 -21.90 37.11 4.85
N ASP A 370 -21.33 37.61 3.77
CA ASP A 370 -20.99 39.04 3.56
C ASP A 370 -22.22 39.99 3.46
N GLY A 371 -23.44 39.45 3.57
CA GLY A 371 -24.69 40.17 3.37
C GLY A 371 -25.21 40.12 1.93
N ALA A 372 -24.40 39.71 0.97
CA ALA A 372 -24.77 39.47 -0.43
C ALA A 372 -24.98 37.96 -0.75
N GLY A 373 -24.86 37.09 0.26
CA GLY A 373 -25.01 35.65 0.12
C GLY A 373 -23.70 34.90 -0.23
N ASN A 374 -22.55 35.58 -0.15
CA ASN A 374 -21.24 34.98 -0.35
C ASN A 374 -20.48 34.88 0.98
N VAL A 375 -19.47 34.04 1.01
CA VAL A 375 -18.50 33.90 2.13
C VAL A 375 -17.33 34.83 1.92
#